data_a933128334ea77bba6d530fb17e73ca7
#
_entry.id   a933128334ea77bba6d530fb17e73ca7
#
_cell.length_a   1.000
_cell.length_b   1.000
_cell.length_c   1.000
_cell.angle_alpha   90.00
_cell.angle_beta   90.00
_cell.angle_gamma   90.00
#
_symmetry.space_group_name_H-M   'P 1'
#
loop_
_entity.id
_entity.type
_entity.pdbx_description
1 polymer ?
#
loop_
_entity_poly.entity_id
_entity_poly.type
_entity_poly.pdbx_seq_one_letter_code
_entity_poly.pdbx_strand_id
1 'polypeptide(L)'
;MKLYQLALLSCVVILSFIPSACTHANARTLALKDIPDAPGNPKVLADYQPWFGDPDHINVGYNSLDPNVLRKQIESARNMGIYAFAVDWYGARRPFLDRSTTLLQRIASEQHFHIALMYDETQDDTGHATDEAMEAMDLAYKKYIGPGAPGRDAYLLYRGRPVIFVFPKRGHTDWDQVRQQVNQWESPPILLYENDPPAQFAKAFDGEYAWVDPGRKGWAADGQAWGEDYLTDFYAKMRSKHPDEITVGGVWPGFNDAKASWSLNRHIDARCGKTFEDTLRLFHENDEPSHPIPFVLIATWNDYEEGTAIEPGVPHCDEPKTASNQGERR
;
A
#
# COMPACT_ATOMS: atom_id res chain seq x y z
N MET A 1 86.92 -34.86 18.56
CA MET A 1 85.65 -35.28 19.13
C MET A 1 84.90 -34.04 19.62
N LYS A 2 83.99 -33.52 18.90
CA LYS A 2 83.10 -32.42 19.32
C LYS A 2 81.65 -32.77 18.97
N LEU A 3 80.86 -32.97 20.03
CA LEU A 3 79.41 -33.17 19.92
C LEU A 3 78.76 -31.86 19.51
N TYR A 4 77.89 -31.90 18.46
CA TYR A 4 76.97 -30.82 18.15
C TYR A 4 75.60 -31.24 18.63
N GLN A 5 75.06 -30.49 19.59
CA GLN A 5 73.68 -30.57 20.02
C GLN A 5 72.78 -29.84 18.98
N LEU A 6 71.81 -30.54 18.39
CA LEU A 6 70.75 -29.93 17.64
C LEU A 6 69.66 -29.49 18.62
N ALA A 7 69.42 -28.19 18.65
CA ALA A 7 68.24 -27.63 19.32
C ALA A 7 67.07 -27.61 18.37
N LEU A 8 66.02 -28.39 18.70
CA LEU A 8 64.72 -28.38 18.03
C LEU A 8 63.91 -27.16 18.55
N LEU A 9 63.71 -26.19 17.69
CA LEU A 9 62.79 -25.09 17.95
C LEU A 9 61.38 -25.57 17.60
N SER A 10 60.58 -25.86 18.61
CA SER A 10 59.12 -26.08 18.44
C SER A 10 58.43 -24.75 18.25
N CYS A 11 58.03 -24.42 17.02
CA CYS A 11 57.07 -23.35 16.73
C CYS A 11 55.66 -23.75 17.20
N VAL A 12 55.23 -23.22 18.31
CA VAL A 12 53.85 -23.29 18.75
C VAL A 12 53.07 -22.25 17.93
N VAL A 13 52.30 -22.71 16.94
CA VAL A 13 51.37 -21.89 16.24
C VAL A 13 50.13 -21.72 17.12
N ILE A 14 50.00 -20.56 17.77
CA ILE A 14 48.80 -20.17 18.47
C ILE A 14 47.82 -19.73 17.41
N LEU A 15 46.87 -20.60 17.05
CA LEU A 15 45.68 -20.26 16.30
C LEU A 15 44.81 -19.40 17.20
N SER A 16 44.90 -18.07 17.03
CA SER A 16 43.92 -17.15 17.60
C SER A 16 42.59 -17.33 16.90
N PHE A 17 41.67 -18.07 17.54
CA PHE A 17 40.25 -18.02 17.15
C PHE A 17 39.75 -16.60 17.44
N ILE A 18 39.65 -15.78 16.39
CA ILE A 18 38.86 -14.58 16.41
C ILE A 18 37.42 -15.06 16.30
N PRO A 19 36.57 -14.86 17.32
CA PRO A 19 35.16 -15.11 17.15
C PRO A 19 34.66 -14.13 16.06
N SER A 20 34.29 -14.65 14.90
CA SER A 20 33.57 -13.88 13.89
C SER A 20 32.28 -13.44 14.59
N ALA A 21 32.29 -12.22 15.10
CA ALA A 21 31.05 -11.57 15.51
C ALA A 21 30.21 -11.48 14.24
N CYS A 22 29.26 -12.42 14.08
CA CYS A 22 28.12 -12.21 13.24
C CYS A 22 27.45 -10.93 13.76
N THR A 23 27.84 -9.81 13.19
CA THR A 23 26.99 -8.63 13.26
C THR A 23 25.69 -9.06 12.65
N HIS A 24 24.69 -9.27 13.50
CA HIS A 24 23.30 -9.30 13.10
C HIS A 24 23.10 -7.99 12.34
N ALA A 25 23.12 -8.06 11.02
CA ALA A 25 22.53 -7.02 10.21
C ALA A 25 21.09 -6.96 10.71
N ASN A 26 20.79 -5.97 11.57
CA ASN A 26 19.43 -5.61 11.87
C ASN A 26 18.73 -5.57 10.53
N ALA A 27 17.71 -6.40 10.38
CA ALA A 27 16.80 -6.32 9.26
C ALA A 27 16.54 -4.83 9.09
N ARG A 28 17.11 -4.23 8.06
CA ARG A 28 16.75 -2.87 7.69
C ARG A 28 15.29 -3.03 7.32
N THR A 29 14.40 -2.74 8.28
CA THR A 29 13.13 -2.17 7.95
C THR A 29 13.51 -1.15 6.90
N LEU A 30 13.19 -1.40 5.63
CA LEU A 30 13.40 -0.41 4.57
C LEU A 30 12.72 0.83 5.13
N ALA A 31 13.56 1.73 5.66
CA ALA A 31 13.03 2.89 6.29
C ALA A 31 12.52 3.72 5.14
N LEU A 32 11.21 3.62 4.88
CA LEU A 32 10.47 4.57 4.05
C LEU A 32 10.76 6.02 4.50
N LYS A 33 11.44 6.18 5.64
CA LYS A 33 12.06 7.41 6.15
C LYS A 33 13.16 8.00 5.27
N ASP A 34 13.75 7.21 4.37
CA ASP A 34 14.77 7.68 3.43
C ASP A 34 14.15 8.33 2.17
N ILE A 35 12.80 8.39 2.07
CA ILE A 35 12.14 9.23 1.08
C ILE A 35 12.27 10.69 1.56
N PRO A 36 13.13 11.52 0.95
CA PRO A 36 13.48 12.85 1.50
C PRO A 36 12.30 13.82 1.49
N ASP A 37 12.20 14.71 2.50
CA ASP A 37 11.21 15.79 2.59
C ASP A 37 11.59 17.02 1.74
N ALA A 38 11.92 16.84 0.44
CA ALA A 38 12.26 17.93 -0.48
C ALA A 38 11.09 18.28 -1.42
N PRO A 39 11.07 19.44 -2.09
CA PRO A 39 10.13 19.69 -3.19
C PRO A 39 10.24 18.57 -4.23
N GLY A 40 9.16 17.83 -4.43
CA GLY A 40 9.18 16.53 -5.09
C GLY A 40 9.28 15.37 -4.10
N ASN A 41 9.15 15.61 -2.78
CA ASN A 41 9.13 14.56 -1.78
C ASN A 41 7.76 13.85 -1.76
N PRO A 42 7.64 12.66 -2.34
CA PRO A 42 6.39 11.94 -2.36
C PRO A 42 5.99 11.51 -0.95
N LYS A 43 4.73 11.64 -0.62
CA LYS A 43 4.19 11.05 0.60
C LYS A 43 3.89 9.58 0.36
N VAL A 44 4.36 8.73 1.27
CA VAL A 44 4.10 7.29 1.21
C VAL A 44 2.73 7.02 1.78
N LEU A 45 1.88 6.42 0.99
CA LEU A 45 0.57 5.93 1.39
C LEU A 45 0.60 4.40 1.40
N ALA A 46 -0.28 3.79 2.19
CA ALA A 46 -0.54 2.36 2.07
C ALA A 46 -2.04 2.13 2.01
N ASP A 47 -2.47 1.28 1.11
CA ASP A 47 -3.86 0.85 1.09
C ASP A 47 -4.17 0.02 2.34
N TYR A 48 -5.33 0.27 2.93
CA TYR A 48 -5.74 -0.30 4.21
C TYR A 48 -7.08 -1.00 4.10
N GLN A 49 -7.11 -2.26 4.48
CA GLN A 49 -8.31 -3.09 4.50
C GLN A 49 -9.00 -3.01 5.86
N PRO A 50 -10.19 -2.36 5.96
CA PRO A 50 -10.90 -2.16 7.23
C PRO A 50 -11.85 -3.32 7.59
N TRP A 51 -11.70 -4.51 7.03
CA TRP A 51 -12.69 -5.57 7.03
C TRP A 51 -12.45 -6.73 8.00
N PHE A 52 -11.26 -6.82 8.65
CA PHE A 52 -10.99 -7.96 9.54
C PHE A 52 -11.86 -7.95 10.79
N GLY A 53 -12.51 -9.10 11.03
CA GLY A 53 -13.57 -9.26 12.01
C GLY A 53 -14.98 -9.24 11.40
N ASP A 54 -15.12 -8.92 10.11
CA ASP A 54 -16.31 -9.23 9.31
C ASP A 54 -16.28 -10.73 8.96
N PRO A 55 -17.41 -11.47 9.05
CA PRO A 55 -17.44 -12.91 8.78
C PRO A 55 -17.14 -13.29 7.33
N ASP A 56 -17.22 -12.35 6.38
CA ASP A 56 -16.91 -12.59 4.96
C ASP A 56 -15.40 -12.68 4.69
N HIS A 57 -14.56 -12.34 5.68
CA HIS A 57 -13.11 -12.27 5.54
C HIS A 57 -12.37 -13.23 6.48
N ILE A 58 -11.12 -13.58 6.15
CA ILE A 58 -10.32 -14.49 6.95
C ILE A 58 -10.04 -13.92 8.35
N ASN A 59 -9.86 -14.84 9.32
CA ASN A 59 -9.45 -14.43 10.66
C ASN A 59 -7.93 -14.27 10.72
N VAL A 60 -7.47 -13.05 10.91
CA VAL A 60 -6.05 -12.68 11.04
C VAL A 60 -5.63 -12.45 12.50
N GLY A 61 -6.52 -12.77 13.46
CA GLY A 61 -6.22 -12.67 14.89
C GLY A 61 -6.56 -11.30 15.50
N TYR A 62 -7.16 -10.38 14.74
CA TYR A 62 -7.64 -9.09 15.25
C TYR A 62 -8.97 -8.66 14.60
N ASN A 63 -9.55 -7.59 15.13
CA ASN A 63 -10.77 -6.99 14.62
C ASN A 63 -10.54 -5.51 14.30
N SER A 64 -10.92 -5.08 13.08
CA SER A 64 -10.79 -3.71 12.63
C SER A 64 -11.71 -2.70 13.37
N LEU A 65 -12.59 -3.19 14.27
CA LEU A 65 -13.35 -2.36 15.20
C LEU A 65 -12.69 -2.25 16.59
N ASP A 66 -11.51 -2.85 16.81
CA ASP A 66 -10.76 -2.69 18.06
C ASP A 66 -9.88 -1.42 18.00
N PRO A 67 -10.17 -0.40 18.82
CA PRO A 67 -9.40 0.84 18.81
C PRO A 67 -7.93 0.65 19.21
N ASN A 68 -7.59 -0.40 19.98
CA ASN A 68 -6.20 -0.66 20.35
C ASN A 68 -5.40 -1.26 19.16
N VAL A 69 -6.06 -2.07 18.35
CA VAL A 69 -5.48 -2.57 17.11
C VAL A 69 -5.17 -1.41 16.16
N LEU A 70 -6.16 -0.54 15.92
CA LEU A 70 -6.00 0.61 15.03
C LEU A 70 -4.90 1.56 15.51
N ARG A 71 -4.80 1.84 16.81
CA ARG A 71 -3.70 2.66 17.37
C ARG A 71 -2.33 2.06 17.10
N LYS A 72 -2.18 0.75 17.28
CA LYS A 72 -0.90 0.05 17.02
C LYS A 72 -0.55 0.04 15.55
N GLN A 73 -1.54 -0.18 14.68
CA GLN A 73 -1.34 -0.17 13.23
C GLN A 73 -0.87 1.21 12.74
N ILE A 74 -1.51 2.29 13.19
CA ILE A 74 -1.08 3.67 12.88
C ILE A 74 0.33 3.93 13.41
N GLU A 75 0.63 3.53 14.65
CA GLU A 75 1.97 3.69 15.21
C GLU A 75 3.02 2.93 14.39
N SER A 76 2.74 1.68 14.01
CA SER A 76 3.63 0.86 13.19
C SER A 76 3.82 1.46 11.80
N ALA A 77 2.74 1.87 11.14
CA ALA A 77 2.78 2.51 9.83
C ALA A 77 3.63 3.79 9.85
N ARG A 78 3.40 4.67 10.82
CA ARG A 78 4.19 5.89 11.00
C ARG A 78 5.67 5.60 11.26
N ASN A 79 5.98 4.55 12.06
CA ASN A 79 7.37 4.14 12.31
C ASN A 79 8.05 3.60 11.04
N MET A 80 7.29 3.05 10.10
CA MET A 80 7.77 2.64 8.77
C MET A 80 7.89 3.82 7.79
N GLY A 81 7.41 5.02 8.14
CA GLY A 81 7.45 6.20 7.28
C GLY A 81 6.18 6.39 6.45
N ILE A 82 5.13 5.62 6.66
CA ILE A 82 3.84 5.80 6.00
C ILE A 82 3.18 7.06 6.55
N TYR A 83 2.71 7.91 5.63
CA TYR A 83 2.11 9.20 5.92
C TYR A 83 0.59 9.11 6.10
N ALA A 84 -0.07 8.26 5.29
CA ALA A 84 -1.51 8.08 5.33
C ALA A 84 -1.92 6.66 4.92
N PHE A 85 -3.11 6.25 5.36
CA PHE A 85 -3.79 5.11 4.77
C PHE A 85 -4.77 5.56 3.68
N ALA A 86 -4.73 4.90 2.50
CA ALA A 86 -5.83 4.90 1.56
C ALA A 86 -6.76 3.76 1.96
N VAL A 87 -7.94 4.07 2.47
CA VAL A 87 -8.81 3.08 3.10
C VAL A 87 -9.79 2.54 2.08
N ASP A 88 -9.74 1.25 1.81
CA ASP A 88 -10.69 0.58 0.93
C ASP A 88 -12.11 0.68 1.50
N TRP A 89 -13.00 1.37 0.78
CA TRP A 89 -14.29 1.80 1.31
C TRP A 89 -15.42 1.67 0.28
N TYR A 90 -16.48 1.02 0.69
CA TYR A 90 -17.61 0.62 -0.16
C TYR A 90 -18.86 1.48 0.03
N GLY A 91 -18.72 2.68 0.58
CA GLY A 91 -19.89 3.48 0.92
C GLY A 91 -20.78 2.81 1.97
N ALA A 92 -22.09 3.01 1.83
CA ALA A 92 -23.09 2.40 2.73
C ALA A 92 -23.31 0.90 2.51
N ARG A 93 -22.82 0.34 1.39
CA ARG A 93 -23.05 -1.07 1.01
C ARG A 93 -22.43 -2.06 2.01
N ARG A 94 -21.37 -1.68 2.69
CA ARG A 94 -20.65 -2.50 3.67
C ARG A 94 -20.61 -1.79 5.04
N PRO A 95 -21.67 -1.93 5.86
CA PRO A 95 -21.77 -1.17 7.14
C PRO A 95 -20.66 -1.49 8.15
N PHE A 96 -20.07 -2.69 8.11
CA PHE A 96 -18.94 -3.02 8.98
C PHE A 96 -17.71 -2.17 8.61
N LEU A 97 -17.37 -2.13 7.32
CA LEU A 97 -16.23 -1.38 6.81
C LEU A 97 -16.40 0.13 7.06
N ASP A 98 -17.60 0.66 6.84
CA ASP A 98 -17.89 2.08 7.08
C ASP A 98 -17.73 2.45 8.58
N ARG A 99 -18.16 1.57 9.51
CA ARG A 99 -17.91 1.79 10.95
C ARG A 99 -16.43 1.72 11.30
N SER A 100 -15.71 0.75 10.74
CA SER A 100 -14.27 0.59 10.94
C SER A 100 -13.50 1.81 10.44
N THR A 101 -13.82 2.29 9.23
CA THR A 101 -13.24 3.50 8.63
C THR A 101 -13.52 4.74 9.49
N THR A 102 -14.76 4.88 9.99
CA THR A 102 -15.13 5.99 10.90
C THR A 102 -14.31 5.96 12.20
N LEU A 103 -14.10 4.78 12.77
CA LEU A 103 -13.28 4.61 13.96
C LEU A 103 -11.81 4.91 13.68
N LEU A 104 -11.29 4.41 12.55
CA LEU A 104 -9.93 4.66 12.10
C LEU A 104 -9.65 6.16 11.92
N GLN A 105 -10.54 6.90 11.24
CA GLN A 105 -10.38 8.36 11.06
C GLN A 105 -10.30 9.11 12.40
N ARG A 106 -11.17 8.76 13.35
CA ARG A 106 -11.13 9.38 14.67
C ARG A 106 -9.80 9.13 15.38
N ILE A 107 -9.31 7.89 15.34
CA ILE A 107 -8.02 7.53 15.95
C ILE A 107 -6.85 8.16 15.20
N ALA A 108 -6.92 8.26 13.88
CA ALA A 108 -5.94 8.95 13.07
C ALA A 108 -5.83 10.45 13.45
N SER A 109 -6.96 11.11 13.67
CA SER A 109 -7.00 12.49 14.20
C SER A 109 -6.33 12.59 15.58
N GLU A 110 -6.66 11.69 16.52
CA GLU A 110 -6.03 11.63 17.84
C GLU A 110 -4.51 11.43 17.78
N GLN A 111 -4.01 10.73 16.77
CA GLN A 111 -2.59 10.38 16.60
C GLN A 111 -1.85 11.23 15.57
N HIS A 112 -2.47 12.25 14.99
CA HIS A 112 -1.89 13.10 13.93
C HIS A 112 -1.39 12.27 12.73
N PHE A 113 -2.20 11.31 12.32
CA PHE A 113 -2.01 10.49 11.13
C PHE A 113 -3.09 10.82 10.10
N HIS A 114 -2.91 10.43 8.84
CA HIS A 114 -3.87 10.78 7.80
C HIS A 114 -4.55 9.56 7.19
N ILE A 115 -5.77 9.79 6.68
CA ILE A 115 -6.48 8.83 5.83
C ILE A 115 -7.01 9.51 4.58
N ALA A 116 -7.13 8.75 3.49
CA ALA A 116 -7.97 9.06 2.34
C ALA A 116 -8.94 7.90 2.12
N LEU A 117 -10.07 8.14 1.48
CA LEU A 117 -10.93 7.04 1.04
C LEU A 117 -10.44 6.52 -0.31
N MET A 118 -10.45 5.19 -0.47
CA MET A 118 -10.42 4.50 -1.75
C MET A 118 -11.81 3.93 -1.98
N TYR A 119 -12.58 4.57 -2.86
CA TYR A 119 -13.94 4.13 -3.16
C TYR A 119 -13.89 2.92 -4.07
N ASP A 120 -14.26 1.76 -3.54
CA ASP A 120 -14.42 0.53 -4.30
C ASP A 120 -15.76 0.55 -5.02
N GLU A 121 -15.71 0.64 -6.36
CA GLU A 121 -16.89 0.76 -7.22
C GLU A 121 -17.80 -0.49 -7.11
N THR A 122 -19.09 -0.33 -7.25
CA THR A 122 -19.99 -1.48 -7.25
C THR A 122 -19.77 -2.39 -8.46
N GLN A 123 -19.93 -3.70 -8.23
CA GLN A 123 -19.95 -4.69 -9.31
C GLN A 123 -21.36 -4.90 -9.92
N ASP A 124 -22.36 -4.18 -9.40
CA ASP A 124 -23.74 -4.36 -9.80
C ASP A 124 -24.00 -3.87 -11.22
N ASP A 125 -24.49 -4.76 -12.06
CA ASP A 125 -24.85 -4.51 -13.47
C ASP A 125 -26.30 -4.02 -13.63
N THR A 126 -27.02 -3.73 -12.54
CA THR A 126 -28.45 -3.36 -12.56
C THR A 126 -28.71 -1.93 -13.04
N GLY A 127 -27.67 -1.17 -13.35
CA GLY A 127 -27.76 0.22 -13.82
C GLY A 127 -27.80 1.27 -12.70
N HIS A 128 -27.54 0.88 -11.44
CA HIS A 128 -27.53 1.79 -10.29
C HIS A 128 -26.14 2.26 -9.89
N ALA A 129 -25.07 1.87 -10.59
CA ALA A 129 -23.70 2.17 -10.22
C ALA A 129 -23.44 3.68 -10.04
N THR A 130 -24.03 4.54 -10.89
CA THR A 130 -23.89 6.00 -10.78
C THR A 130 -24.59 6.53 -9.55
N ASP A 131 -25.82 6.10 -9.27
CA ASP A 131 -26.57 6.54 -8.08
C ASP A 131 -25.84 6.11 -6.80
N GLU A 132 -25.33 4.87 -6.74
CA GLU A 132 -24.54 4.37 -5.61
C GLU A 132 -23.25 5.16 -5.40
N ALA A 133 -22.56 5.51 -6.49
CA ALA A 133 -21.36 6.33 -6.40
C ALA A 133 -21.69 7.75 -5.88
N MET A 134 -22.76 8.36 -6.36
CA MET A 134 -23.22 9.67 -5.91
C MET A 134 -23.63 9.65 -4.44
N GLU A 135 -24.37 8.64 -3.99
CA GLU A 135 -24.72 8.44 -2.58
C GLU A 135 -23.47 8.22 -1.70
N ALA A 136 -22.49 7.45 -2.21
CA ALA A 136 -21.24 7.24 -1.52
C ALA A 136 -20.45 8.55 -1.37
N MET A 137 -20.39 9.39 -2.40
CA MET A 137 -19.73 10.71 -2.31
C MET A 137 -20.43 11.62 -1.30
N ASP A 138 -21.76 11.66 -1.27
CA ASP A 138 -22.51 12.42 -0.27
C ASP A 138 -22.23 11.93 1.16
N LEU A 139 -22.16 10.62 1.34
CA LEU A 139 -21.79 10.00 2.61
C LEU A 139 -20.34 10.35 3.00
N ALA A 140 -19.41 10.28 2.04
CA ALA A 140 -18.00 10.66 2.23
C ALA A 140 -17.88 12.12 2.71
N TYR A 141 -18.56 13.03 2.04
CA TYR A 141 -18.57 14.44 2.44
C TYR A 141 -19.11 14.62 3.85
N LYS A 142 -20.26 14.02 4.14
CA LYS A 142 -20.93 14.16 5.44
C LYS A 142 -20.13 13.58 6.60
N LYS A 143 -19.50 12.41 6.41
CA LYS A 143 -18.88 11.65 7.50
C LYS A 143 -17.39 11.85 7.65
N TYR A 144 -16.68 12.14 6.57
CA TYR A 144 -15.22 12.13 6.56
C TYR A 144 -14.57 13.45 6.16
N ILE A 145 -15.16 14.21 5.24
CA ILE A 145 -14.48 15.29 4.52
C ILE A 145 -15.03 16.68 4.91
N GLY A 146 -16.33 16.82 4.97
CA GLY A 146 -17.00 18.11 5.11
C GLY A 146 -16.77 18.80 6.46
N PRO A 147 -17.18 20.09 6.61
CA PRO A 147 -16.85 20.90 7.79
C PRO A 147 -17.33 20.34 9.12
N GLY A 148 -18.35 19.51 9.14
CA GLY A 148 -18.90 18.89 10.35
C GLY A 148 -18.43 17.46 10.61
N ALA A 149 -17.56 16.89 9.76
CA ALA A 149 -17.14 15.51 9.88
C ALA A 149 -16.20 15.30 11.09
N PRO A 150 -16.48 14.32 11.97
CA PRO A 150 -15.61 14.04 13.11
C PRO A 150 -14.23 13.54 12.65
N GLY A 151 -13.15 14.15 13.14
CA GLY A 151 -11.78 13.77 12.78
C GLY A 151 -11.38 14.19 11.35
N ARG A 152 -12.07 15.15 10.75
CA ARG A 152 -11.75 15.64 9.39
C ARG A 152 -10.33 16.19 9.24
N ASP A 153 -9.71 16.60 10.31
CA ASP A 153 -8.32 17.05 10.36
C ASP A 153 -7.32 15.92 10.04
N ALA A 154 -7.75 14.66 10.17
CA ALA A 154 -7.01 13.50 9.69
C ALA A 154 -7.20 13.21 8.19
N TYR A 155 -8.15 13.88 7.52
CA TYR A 155 -8.36 13.57 6.10
C TYR A 155 -7.22 14.11 5.24
N LEU A 156 -6.72 13.28 4.33
CA LEU A 156 -5.61 13.63 3.43
C LEU A 156 -6.01 14.76 2.48
N LEU A 157 -5.26 15.85 2.53
CA LEU A 157 -5.40 16.96 1.60
C LEU A 157 -4.16 17.07 0.72
N TYR A 158 -4.37 17.35 -0.55
CA TYR A 158 -3.31 17.77 -1.47
C TYR A 158 -3.67 19.11 -2.11
N ARG A 159 -2.78 20.09 -1.97
CA ARG A 159 -3.04 21.48 -2.42
C ARG A 159 -4.37 22.05 -1.88
N GLY A 160 -4.72 21.70 -0.63
CA GLY A 160 -5.93 22.13 0.05
C GLY A 160 -7.22 21.41 -0.38
N ARG A 161 -7.15 20.41 -1.26
CA ARG A 161 -8.28 19.62 -1.74
C ARG A 161 -8.23 18.21 -1.15
N PRO A 162 -9.36 17.63 -0.71
CA PRO A 162 -9.40 16.24 -0.23
C PRO A 162 -9.09 15.26 -1.36
N VAL A 163 -8.37 14.18 -1.04
CA VAL A 163 -8.00 13.15 -2.01
C VAL A 163 -8.94 11.96 -1.88
N ILE A 164 -9.48 11.49 -2.98
CA ILE A 164 -10.29 10.26 -3.07
C ILE A 164 -9.70 9.40 -4.19
N PHE A 165 -9.36 8.16 -3.85
CA PHE A 165 -9.01 7.13 -4.82
C PHE A 165 -10.27 6.44 -5.31
N VAL A 166 -10.29 6.03 -6.56
CA VAL A 166 -11.37 5.24 -7.16
C VAL A 166 -10.79 3.91 -7.62
N PHE A 167 -11.26 2.83 -6.99
CA PHE A 167 -10.93 1.47 -7.39
C PHE A 167 -12.06 0.95 -8.29
N PRO A 168 -11.84 0.88 -9.62
CA PRO A 168 -12.89 0.57 -10.57
C PRO A 168 -13.21 -0.93 -10.58
N LYS A 169 -14.46 -1.26 -10.89
CA LYS A 169 -14.88 -2.64 -11.12
C LYS A 169 -15.25 -2.87 -12.60
N ARG A 170 -16.43 -2.43 -13.03
CA ARG A 170 -16.94 -2.73 -14.38
C ARG A 170 -17.17 -1.51 -15.27
N GLY A 171 -16.90 -0.31 -14.77
CA GLY A 171 -17.00 0.92 -15.55
C GLY A 171 -18.43 1.34 -15.90
N HIS A 172 -19.41 0.97 -15.08
CA HIS A 172 -20.83 1.33 -15.30
C HIS A 172 -21.20 2.68 -14.67
N THR A 173 -20.31 3.28 -13.89
CA THR A 173 -20.52 4.60 -13.29
C THR A 173 -20.31 5.71 -14.31
N ASP A 174 -21.27 6.61 -14.41
CA ASP A 174 -21.11 7.89 -15.12
C ASP A 174 -20.34 8.87 -14.25
N TRP A 175 -19.02 8.86 -14.39
CA TRP A 175 -18.12 9.67 -13.59
C TRP A 175 -18.23 11.18 -13.88
N ASP A 176 -18.79 11.59 -15.02
CA ASP A 176 -19.07 13.02 -15.27
C ASP A 176 -20.18 13.53 -14.36
N GLN A 177 -21.22 12.72 -14.11
CA GLN A 177 -22.28 13.07 -13.14
C GLN A 177 -21.74 13.13 -11.72
N VAL A 178 -20.93 12.15 -11.30
CA VAL A 178 -20.28 12.14 -9.99
C VAL A 178 -19.39 13.37 -9.83
N ARG A 179 -18.58 13.71 -10.83
CA ARG A 179 -17.72 14.90 -10.83
C ARG A 179 -18.53 16.20 -10.69
N GLN A 180 -19.65 16.29 -11.41
CA GLN A 180 -20.53 17.47 -11.31
C GLN A 180 -21.07 17.65 -9.88
N GLN A 181 -21.46 16.56 -9.22
CA GLN A 181 -21.92 16.59 -7.82
C GLN A 181 -20.82 17.04 -6.87
N VAL A 182 -19.65 16.37 -6.88
CA VAL A 182 -18.58 16.68 -5.92
C VAL A 182 -17.95 18.07 -6.16
N ASN A 183 -18.10 18.64 -7.33
CA ASN A 183 -17.71 20.02 -7.62
C ASN A 183 -18.55 21.06 -6.88
N GLN A 184 -19.68 20.66 -6.28
CA GLN A 184 -20.50 21.55 -5.44
C GLN A 184 -19.99 21.62 -3.99
N TRP A 185 -19.00 20.80 -3.61
CA TRP A 185 -18.43 20.84 -2.27
C TRP A 185 -17.65 22.15 -2.06
N GLU A 186 -17.55 22.59 -0.80
CA GLU A 186 -16.75 23.75 -0.43
C GLU A 186 -15.30 23.67 -0.94
N SER A 187 -14.74 22.46 -0.89
CA SER A 187 -13.46 22.12 -1.50
C SER A 187 -13.66 20.86 -2.37
N PRO A 188 -13.79 21.02 -3.69
CA PRO A 188 -13.93 19.88 -4.60
C PRO A 188 -12.77 18.89 -4.49
N PRO A 189 -13.04 17.59 -4.42
CA PRO A 189 -11.99 16.61 -4.21
C PRO A 189 -11.08 16.43 -5.44
N ILE A 190 -9.88 15.94 -5.18
CA ILE A 190 -9.04 15.30 -6.17
C ILE A 190 -9.56 13.88 -6.32
N LEU A 191 -9.93 13.47 -7.52
CA LEU A 191 -10.30 12.10 -7.85
C LEU A 191 -9.15 11.44 -8.62
N LEU A 192 -8.66 10.33 -8.09
CA LEU A 192 -7.57 9.55 -8.68
C LEU A 192 -8.11 8.18 -9.10
N TYR A 193 -7.94 7.83 -10.37
CA TYR A 193 -8.46 6.57 -10.93
C TYR A 193 -7.36 5.53 -11.04
N GLU A 194 -7.69 4.26 -10.86
CA GLU A 194 -6.75 3.17 -11.07
C GLU A 194 -6.44 3.01 -12.57
N ASN A 195 -5.17 3.20 -12.93
CA ASN A 195 -4.69 3.04 -14.30
C ASN A 195 -5.39 3.98 -15.32
N ASP A 196 -6.11 3.38 -16.29
CA ASP A 196 -6.72 4.11 -17.40
C ASP A 196 -8.22 4.30 -17.16
N PRO A 197 -8.72 5.51 -16.85
CA PRO A 197 -10.15 5.74 -16.84
C PRO A 197 -10.76 5.53 -18.24
N PRO A 198 -12.03 5.13 -18.33
CA PRO A 198 -12.72 5.09 -19.62
C PRO A 198 -12.59 6.43 -20.33
N ALA A 199 -12.23 6.42 -21.62
CA ALA A 199 -11.87 7.64 -22.36
C ALA A 199 -12.95 8.74 -22.33
N GLN A 200 -14.24 8.35 -22.26
CA GLN A 200 -15.35 9.29 -22.14
C GLN A 200 -15.38 10.02 -20.79
N PHE A 201 -14.82 9.42 -19.73
CA PHE A 201 -14.80 9.96 -18.36
C PHE A 201 -13.41 10.45 -17.92
N ALA A 202 -12.42 10.46 -18.82
CA ALA A 202 -11.05 10.86 -18.45
C ALA A 202 -11.00 12.24 -17.77
N LYS A 203 -11.85 13.19 -18.19
CA LYS A 203 -11.91 14.54 -17.61
C LYS A 203 -12.55 14.61 -16.21
N ALA A 204 -13.16 13.54 -15.76
CA ALA A 204 -13.71 13.47 -14.41
C ALA A 204 -12.62 13.31 -13.35
N PHE A 205 -11.42 12.92 -13.74
CA PHE A 205 -10.32 12.61 -12.83
C PHE A 205 -9.22 13.66 -12.89
N ASP A 206 -8.52 13.86 -11.76
CA ASP A 206 -7.39 14.76 -11.62
C ASP A 206 -6.06 14.01 -11.84
N GLY A 207 -6.08 12.69 -11.96
CA GLY A 207 -4.92 11.85 -12.18
C GLY A 207 -5.18 10.37 -12.01
N GLU A 208 -4.09 9.60 -12.06
CA GLU A 208 -4.15 8.15 -12.04
C GLU A 208 -3.16 7.56 -11.01
N TYR A 209 -3.46 6.35 -10.51
CA TYR A 209 -2.55 5.62 -9.67
C TYR A 209 -2.27 4.21 -10.21
N ALA A 210 -1.02 3.76 -10.02
CA ALA A 210 -0.63 2.40 -10.33
C ALA A 210 -1.09 1.44 -9.23
N TRP A 211 -1.58 0.26 -9.62
CA TRP A 211 -2.00 -0.80 -8.72
C TRP A 211 -1.35 -2.13 -9.06
N VAL A 212 -1.20 -3.01 -8.07
CA VAL A 212 -0.72 -4.37 -8.31
C VAL A 212 -1.72 -5.12 -9.17
N ASP A 213 -1.31 -5.55 -10.35
CA ASP A 213 -2.16 -6.31 -11.27
C ASP A 213 -1.40 -7.50 -11.88
N PRO A 214 -1.52 -8.68 -11.28
CA PRO A 214 -0.88 -9.89 -11.79
C PRO A 214 -1.48 -10.39 -13.12
N GLY A 215 -2.59 -9.81 -13.58
CA GLY A 215 -3.22 -10.12 -14.86
C GLY A 215 -2.80 -9.23 -16.01
N ARG A 216 -1.97 -8.20 -15.75
CA ARG A 216 -1.55 -7.23 -16.77
C ARG A 216 -0.31 -7.68 -17.55
N LYS A 217 0.12 -6.84 -18.49
CA LYS A 217 1.34 -7.04 -19.29
C LYS A 217 2.53 -7.35 -18.39
N GLY A 218 3.26 -8.36 -18.76
CA GLY A 218 4.44 -8.84 -18.02
C GLY A 218 4.13 -9.89 -16.96
N TRP A 219 2.87 -10.18 -16.64
CA TRP A 219 2.55 -11.27 -15.72
C TRP A 219 2.90 -12.64 -16.32
N ALA A 220 3.48 -13.49 -15.50
CA ALA A 220 3.79 -14.88 -15.84
C ALA A 220 3.27 -15.83 -14.75
N ALA A 221 2.85 -17.05 -15.17
CA ALA A 221 2.26 -18.03 -14.25
C ALA A 221 3.23 -18.54 -13.18
N ASP A 222 4.54 -18.39 -13.37
CA ASP A 222 5.59 -18.72 -12.39
C ASP A 222 5.80 -17.62 -11.32
N GLY A 223 5.08 -16.50 -11.42
CA GLY A 223 5.16 -15.39 -10.46
C GLY A 223 6.40 -14.50 -10.58
N GLN A 224 7.28 -14.73 -11.57
CA GLN A 224 8.55 -13.99 -11.70
C GLN A 224 8.39 -12.62 -12.34
N ALA A 225 7.31 -12.40 -13.10
CA ALA A 225 6.98 -11.11 -13.67
C ALA A 225 6.38 -10.20 -12.58
N TRP A 226 7.24 -9.40 -11.96
CA TRP A 226 6.89 -8.59 -10.80
C TRP A 226 6.21 -7.24 -11.12
N GLY A 227 5.97 -6.97 -12.41
CA GLY A 227 5.27 -5.77 -12.88
C GLY A 227 6.19 -4.69 -13.46
N GLU A 228 7.45 -5.03 -13.81
CA GLU A 228 8.42 -4.08 -14.40
C GLU A 228 7.89 -3.41 -15.67
N ASP A 229 7.45 -4.24 -16.62
CA ASP A 229 6.91 -3.73 -17.88
C ASP A 229 5.68 -2.84 -17.67
N TYR A 230 4.79 -3.26 -16.77
CA TYR A 230 3.59 -2.50 -16.44
C TYR A 230 3.92 -1.14 -15.84
N LEU A 231 4.76 -1.09 -14.80
CA LEU A 231 5.13 0.17 -14.13
C LEU A 231 5.91 1.10 -15.09
N THR A 232 6.80 0.53 -15.88
CA THR A 232 7.55 1.29 -16.90
C THR A 232 6.60 1.95 -17.90
N ASP A 233 5.63 1.19 -18.42
CA ASP A 233 4.62 1.71 -19.34
C ASP A 233 3.71 2.75 -18.66
N PHE A 234 3.31 2.51 -17.41
CA PHE A 234 2.50 3.45 -16.62
C PHE A 234 3.19 4.80 -16.47
N TYR A 235 4.42 4.83 -15.95
CA TYR A 235 5.15 6.08 -15.75
C TYR A 235 5.44 6.79 -17.09
N ALA A 236 5.79 6.04 -18.14
CA ALA A 236 6.02 6.60 -19.48
C ALA A 236 4.73 7.22 -20.05
N LYS A 237 3.58 6.57 -19.87
CA LYS A 237 2.27 7.09 -20.26
C LYS A 237 1.94 8.38 -19.52
N MET A 238 2.03 8.39 -18.20
CA MET A 238 1.72 9.56 -17.39
C MET A 238 2.58 10.76 -17.81
N ARG A 239 3.87 10.55 -17.97
CA ARG A 239 4.80 11.60 -18.38
C ARG A 239 4.55 12.15 -19.79
N SER A 240 4.19 11.28 -20.74
CA SER A 240 4.09 11.67 -22.16
C SER A 240 2.68 12.05 -22.60
N LYS A 241 1.64 11.48 -22.00
CA LYS A 241 0.24 11.69 -22.43
C LYS A 241 -0.58 12.48 -21.41
N HIS A 242 -0.19 12.41 -20.13
CA HIS A 242 -0.91 13.03 -19.01
C HIS A 242 0.00 13.93 -18.14
N PRO A 243 0.85 14.81 -18.75
CA PRO A 243 1.87 15.56 -18.02
C PRO A 243 1.29 16.56 -16.99
N ASP A 244 0.04 16.95 -17.16
CA ASP A 244 -0.66 17.90 -16.28
C ASP A 244 -1.52 17.19 -15.22
N GLU A 245 -1.61 15.88 -15.27
CA GLU A 245 -2.38 15.07 -14.33
C GLU A 245 -1.52 14.58 -13.16
N ILE A 246 -2.17 14.27 -12.04
CA ILE A 246 -1.48 13.75 -10.86
C ILE A 246 -1.12 12.28 -11.09
N THR A 247 0.16 11.97 -11.03
CA THR A 247 0.65 10.59 -11.01
C THR A 247 0.80 10.12 -9.59
N VAL A 248 0.28 8.93 -9.26
CA VAL A 248 0.58 8.23 -8.01
C VAL A 248 1.31 6.93 -8.33
N GLY A 249 2.53 6.79 -7.82
CA GLY A 249 3.33 5.59 -8.02
C GLY A 249 2.80 4.39 -7.28
N GLY A 250 3.09 3.17 -7.75
CA GLY A 250 2.71 1.91 -7.12
C GLY A 250 3.89 1.11 -6.61
N VAL A 251 3.77 0.52 -5.41
CA VAL A 251 4.76 -0.37 -4.80
C VAL A 251 4.05 -1.55 -4.16
N TRP A 252 4.60 -2.77 -4.29
CA TRP A 252 4.04 -3.98 -3.68
C TRP A 252 5.12 -4.99 -3.30
N PRO A 253 4.91 -5.78 -2.23
CA PRO A 253 5.88 -6.79 -1.78
C PRO A 253 5.82 -8.09 -2.59
N GLY A 254 4.78 -8.31 -3.33
CA GLY A 254 4.35 -9.50 -4.06
C GLY A 254 2.83 -9.53 -4.11
N PHE A 255 2.27 -10.64 -4.57
CA PHE A 255 0.83 -10.86 -4.64
C PHE A 255 0.53 -12.36 -4.61
N ASN A 256 -0.47 -12.78 -3.86
CA ASN A 256 -0.95 -14.17 -3.88
C ASN A 256 -2.39 -14.22 -3.36
N ASP A 257 -3.35 -14.31 -4.29
CA ASP A 257 -4.77 -14.30 -3.97
C ASP A 257 -5.33 -15.68 -3.54
N ALA A 258 -4.50 -16.67 -3.30
CA ALA A 258 -4.95 -18.04 -2.98
C ALA A 258 -5.83 -18.14 -1.71
N LYS A 259 -5.81 -17.13 -0.83
CA LYS A 259 -6.65 -17.09 0.37
C LYS A 259 -7.94 -16.29 0.18
N ALA A 260 -8.03 -15.50 -0.88
CA ALA A 260 -9.19 -14.68 -1.16
C ALA A 260 -10.36 -15.54 -1.67
N SER A 261 -11.58 -15.23 -1.24
CA SER A 261 -12.79 -15.90 -1.75
C SER A 261 -13.05 -15.61 -3.24
N TRP A 262 -12.46 -14.53 -3.76
CA TRP A 262 -12.49 -14.14 -5.18
C TRP A 262 -11.23 -14.56 -5.96
N SER A 263 -10.43 -15.47 -5.41
CA SER A 263 -9.16 -15.91 -6.00
C SER A 263 -9.32 -16.43 -7.43
N LEU A 264 -8.36 -16.04 -8.27
CA LEU A 264 -8.12 -16.61 -9.60
C LEU A 264 -6.81 -17.41 -9.65
N ASN A 265 -6.22 -17.74 -8.47
CA ASN A 265 -4.93 -18.41 -8.31
C ASN A 265 -3.78 -17.67 -9.01
N ARG A 266 -3.74 -16.35 -8.89
CA ARG A 266 -2.69 -15.49 -9.42
C ARG A 266 -1.64 -15.23 -8.35
N HIS A 267 -0.39 -15.06 -8.77
CA HIS A 267 0.65 -14.64 -7.84
C HIS A 267 1.77 -13.87 -8.54
N ILE A 268 2.41 -13.01 -7.75
CA ILE A 268 3.71 -12.40 -8.02
C ILE A 268 4.61 -12.80 -6.86
N ASP A 269 5.75 -13.42 -7.15
CA ASP A 269 6.68 -13.87 -6.12
C ASP A 269 7.28 -12.64 -5.39
N ALA A 270 7.31 -12.69 -4.08
CA ALA A 270 7.95 -11.65 -3.26
C ALA A 270 9.47 -11.59 -3.45
N ARG A 271 10.09 -12.65 -4.00
CA ARG A 271 11.53 -12.78 -4.26
C ARG A 271 12.39 -12.36 -3.07
N CYS A 272 11.97 -12.79 -1.86
CA CYS A 272 12.64 -12.44 -0.61
C CYS A 272 12.72 -10.92 -0.33
N GLY A 273 11.69 -10.18 -0.71
CA GLY A 273 11.62 -8.73 -0.57
C GLY A 273 12.10 -7.95 -1.79
N LYS A 274 12.77 -8.63 -2.74
CA LYS A 274 13.30 -7.97 -3.93
C LYS A 274 12.19 -7.36 -4.81
N THR A 275 10.98 -7.92 -4.81
CA THR A 275 9.84 -7.35 -5.52
C THR A 275 9.48 -5.97 -4.97
N PHE A 276 9.47 -5.81 -3.66
CA PHE A 276 9.25 -4.51 -3.02
C PHE A 276 10.38 -3.52 -3.34
N GLU A 277 11.64 -3.96 -3.27
CA GLU A 277 12.79 -3.12 -3.60
C GLU A 277 12.78 -2.67 -5.08
N ASP A 278 12.47 -3.59 -6.01
CA ASP A 278 12.45 -3.28 -7.44
C ASP A 278 11.30 -2.32 -7.81
N THR A 279 10.09 -2.51 -7.24
CA THR A 279 8.97 -1.58 -7.46
C THR A 279 9.27 -0.20 -6.88
N LEU A 280 9.87 -0.13 -5.68
CA LEU A 280 10.27 1.13 -5.05
C LEU A 280 11.40 1.82 -5.83
N ARG A 281 12.39 1.07 -6.31
CA ARG A 281 13.48 1.61 -7.15
C ARG A 281 12.90 2.21 -8.44
N LEU A 282 12.01 1.49 -9.10
CA LEU A 282 11.40 1.96 -10.36
C LEU A 282 10.56 3.23 -10.12
N PHE A 283 9.87 3.32 -9.00
CA PHE A 283 9.21 4.55 -8.58
C PHE A 283 10.21 5.71 -8.46
N HIS A 284 11.31 5.54 -7.72
CA HIS A 284 12.33 6.59 -7.54
C HIS A 284 12.99 7.02 -8.84
N GLU A 285 13.21 6.11 -9.78
CA GLU A 285 13.77 6.40 -11.10
C GLU A 285 12.83 7.28 -11.95
N ASN A 286 11.54 7.32 -11.62
CA ASN A 286 10.53 8.10 -12.34
C ASN A 286 10.04 9.35 -11.59
N ASP A 287 10.38 9.52 -10.31
CA ASP A 287 10.11 10.74 -9.55
C ASP A 287 11.17 11.80 -9.86
N GLU A 288 10.98 12.54 -10.93
CA GLU A 288 11.92 13.54 -11.43
C GLU A 288 11.46 14.97 -11.05
N PRO A 289 12.39 15.92 -10.79
CA PRO A 289 12.05 17.30 -10.51
C PRO A 289 11.19 17.98 -11.59
N SER A 290 11.30 17.52 -12.84
CA SER A 290 10.51 18.01 -13.98
C SER A 290 9.08 17.48 -13.97
N HIS A 291 8.84 16.31 -13.36
CA HIS A 291 7.55 15.64 -13.21
C HIS A 291 7.44 15.00 -11.82
N PRO A 292 7.31 15.82 -10.77
CA PRO A 292 7.32 15.30 -9.40
C PRO A 292 6.06 14.49 -9.14
N ILE A 293 6.25 13.31 -8.55
CA ILE A 293 5.18 12.41 -8.16
C ILE A 293 4.82 12.67 -6.69
N PRO A 294 3.64 13.23 -6.36
CA PRO A 294 3.33 13.65 -5.00
C PRO A 294 3.09 12.50 -4.03
N PHE A 295 2.71 11.33 -4.54
CA PHE A 295 2.36 10.17 -3.73
C PHE A 295 2.93 8.88 -4.33
N VAL A 296 3.29 7.96 -3.45
CA VAL A 296 3.48 6.55 -3.77
C VAL A 296 2.54 5.72 -2.90
N LEU A 297 1.82 4.80 -3.52
CA LEU A 297 0.83 3.94 -2.87
C LEU A 297 1.39 2.51 -2.76
N ILE A 298 1.47 2.01 -1.53
CA ILE A 298 1.83 0.62 -1.26
C ILE A 298 0.55 -0.23 -1.29
N ALA A 299 0.52 -1.22 -2.11
CA ALA A 299 -0.49 -2.25 -2.11
C ALA A 299 0.08 -3.50 -1.39
N THR A 300 -0.24 -3.71 -0.08
CA THR A 300 -1.16 -3.00 0.81
C THR A 300 -0.57 -2.90 2.23
N TRP A 301 -1.21 -2.21 3.16
CA TRP A 301 -0.86 -2.30 4.56
C TRP A 301 -1.15 -3.71 5.10
N ASN A 302 -2.38 -4.21 4.92
CA ASN A 302 -2.86 -5.39 5.62
C ASN A 302 -3.75 -6.34 4.80
N ASP A 303 -3.65 -6.37 3.47
CA ASP A 303 -4.36 -7.40 2.73
C ASP A 303 -3.65 -8.76 2.80
N TYR A 304 -4.09 -9.58 3.77
CA TYR A 304 -3.60 -10.93 3.97
C TYR A 304 -4.27 -11.96 3.04
N GLU A 305 -5.37 -11.59 2.40
CA GLU A 305 -6.10 -12.46 1.46
C GLU A 305 -5.45 -12.45 0.09
N GLU A 306 -4.91 -11.30 -0.32
CA GLU A 306 -4.13 -11.16 -1.55
C GLU A 306 -2.60 -11.24 -1.33
N GLY A 307 -2.17 -11.45 -0.08
CA GLY A 307 -0.76 -11.65 0.25
C GLY A 307 0.14 -10.43 0.00
N THR A 308 -0.45 -9.24 -0.04
CA THR A 308 0.23 -7.96 -0.26
C THR A 308 0.57 -7.23 1.05
N ALA A 309 0.19 -7.80 2.20
CA ALA A 309 0.33 -7.15 3.49
C ALA A 309 1.80 -6.87 3.87
N ILE A 310 2.10 -5.61 4.25
CA ILE A 310 3.39 -5.21 4.82
C ILE A 310 3.32 -4.94 6.33
N GLU A 311 2.16 -5.07 6.96
CA GLU A 311 1.99 -4.89 8.41
C GLU A 311 2.96 -5.73 9.24
N PRO A 312 3.23 -7.01 8.89
CA PRO A 312 4.22 -7.82 9.60
C PRO A 312 5.68 -7.53 9.18
N GLY A 313 5.91 -6.64 8.24
CA GLY A 313 7.19 -6.35 7.59
C GLY A 313 7.26 -6.89 6.16
N VAL A 314 8.17 -6.32 5.37
CA VAL A 314 8.46 -6.83 4.01
C VAL A 314 9.23 -8.15 4.13
N PRO A 315 8.85 -9.24 3.42
CA PRO A 315 9.52 -10.53 3.51
C PRO A 315 11.01 -10.45 3.14
N HIS A 316 11.87 -11.08 3.95
CA HIS A 316 13.29 -11.27 3.64
C HIS A 316 13.69 -12.72 3.85
N CYS A 317 14.55 -13.29 2.98
CA CYS A 317 14.97 -14.69 3.07
C CYS A 317 15.85 -15.01 4.29
N ASP A 318 16.53 -14.00 4.83
CA ASP A 318 17.45 -14.15 5.95
C ASP A 318 16.76 -14.13 7.33
N GLU A 319 15.45 -13.92 7.38
CA GLU A 319 14.72 -14.06 8.62
C GLU A 319 14.58 -15.56 8.97
N PRO A 320 15.06 -15.99 10.14
CA PRO A 320 14.82 -17.35 10.60
C PRO A 320 13.30 -17.55 10.64
N LYS A 321 12.79 -18.53 9.90
CA LYS A 321 11.38 -18.94 10.00
C LYS A 321 11.10 -19.11 11.48
N THR A 322 10.33 -18.18 12.07
CA THR A 322 9.86 -18.35 13.45
C THR A 322 9.14 -19.67 13.47
N ALA A 323 9.72 -20.64 14.20
CA ALA A 323 9.15 -21.96 14.35
C ALA A 323 7.73 -21.75 14.88
N SER A 324 6.73 -21.96 14.04
CA SER A 324 5.35 -22.03 14.47
C SER A 324 5.32 -23.06 15.60
N ASN A 325 4.98 -22.61 16.81
CA ASN A 325 4.71 -23.48 17.94
C ASN A 325 3.61 -24.48 17.52
N GLN A 326 4.05 -25.58 16.92
CA GLN A 326 3.26 -26.81 16.95
C GLN A 326 3.33 -27.31 18.39
N GLY A 327 2.42 -26.77 19.21
CA GLY A 327 2.17 -27.28 20.54
C GLY A 327 1.80 -28.76 20.42
N GLU A 328 2.70 -29.60 20.85
CA GLU A 328 2.43 -31.01 21.20
C GLU A 328 1.21 -31.02 22.13
N ARG A 329 0.12 -31.57 21.60
CA ARG A 329 -0.94 -32.10 22.47
C ARG A 329 -0.56 -33.56 22.77
N ARG A 330 -0.15 -33.80 23.95
CA ARG A 330 -0.31 -35.11 24.63
C ARG A 330 -1.59 -35.10 25.44
#